data_4f7ad0e5b4bda83cc8a0c6d9ad806c42
#
_entry.id   4f7ad0e5b4bda83cc8a0c6d9ad806c42
#
_cell.length_a   1.000
_cell.length_b   1.000
_cell.length_c   1.000
_cell.angle_alpha   90.00
_cell.angle_beta   90.00
_cell.angle_gamma   90.00
#
_symmetry.space_group_name_H-M   'P 1'
#
loop_
_entity.id
_entity.type
_entity.pdbx_description
1 polymer ?
#
loop_
_entity_poly.entity_id
_entity_poly.type
_entity_poly.pdbx_seq_one_letter_code
_entity_poly.pdbx_strand_id
1 'polypeptide(L)' 'MRSVIKVCNMSTSKDISNINLAISNNQGVVACKINSESKEIEVIYDDYFVSLDDLIESIEEVGYTVI' A
#
# COMPACT_ATOMS: atom_id res chain seq x y z
N MET A 1 -6.39 -10.94 -6.75
CA MET A 1 -4.91 -10.89 -6.59
C MET A 1 -4.56 -10.37 -5.21
N ARG A 2 -3.57 -10.97 -4.60
CA ARG A 2 -3.08 -10.58 -3.27
C ARG A 2 -1.58 -10.33 -3.38
N SER A 3 -1.13 -9.20 -2.86
CA SER A 3 0.30 -8.86 -2.84
C SER A 3 0.69 -8.28 -1.51
N VAL A 4 1.94 -8.49 -1.13
CA VAL A 4 2.52 -7.94 0.09
C VAL A 4 3.62 -6.97 -0.32
N ILE A 5 3.51 -5.73 0.17
CA ILE A 5 4.47 -4.66 -0.12
C ILE A 5 5.16 -4.28 1.18
N LYS A 6 6.48 -4.18 1.16
CA LYS A 6 7.26 -3.77 2.32
C LYS A 6 7.70 -2.33 2.20
N VAL A 7 7.44 -1.53 3.24
CA VAL A 7 7.76 -0.10 3.27
C VAL A 7 8.74 0.17 4.42
N CYS A 8 9.87 0.81 4.12
CA CYS A 8 10.94 0.95 5.12
C CYS A 8 10.71 2.08 6.13
N ASN A 9 10.01 3.12 5.75
CA ASN A 9 9.84 4.32 6.61
C ASN A 9 8.41 4.53 7.12
N MET A 10 7.70 3.45 7.34
CA MET A 10 6.37 3.49 7.92
C MET A 10 6.48 3.20 9.42
N SER A 11 6.20 4.16 10.29
CA SER A 11 6.39 3.98 11.73
C SER A 11 5.29 4.56 12.61
N THR A 12 4.52 5.55 12.14
CA THR A 12 3.49 6.20 12.95
C THR A 12 2.10 5.84 12.46
N SER A 13 1.09 6.10 13.30
CA SER A 13 -0.31 5.91 12.91
C SER A 13 -0.69 6.82 11.74
N LYS A 14 -0.06 7.99 11.64
CA LYS A 14 -0.27 8.90 10.53
C LYS A 14 0.28 8.30 9.23
N ASP A 15 1.44 7.65 9.28
CA ASP A 15 2.03 6.96 8.14
C ASP A 15 1.09 5.87 7.64
N ILE A 16 0.53 5.08 8.56
CA ILE A 16 -0.42 4.02 8.24
C ILE A 16 -1.64 4.60 7.54
N SER A 17 -2.19 5.69 8.07
CA SER A 17 -3.35 6.36 7.49
C SER A 17 -3.05 6.91 6.09
N ASN A 18 -1.89 7.55 5.91
CA ASN A 18 -1.49 8.10 4.62
C ASN A 18 -1.35 7.00 3.56
N ILE A 19 -0.72 5.90 3.92
CA ILE A 19 -0.52 4.78 2.99
C ILE A 19 -1.87 4.11 2.67
N ASN A 20 -2.71 3.92 3.68
CA ASN A 20 -4.02 3.33 3.49
C ASN A 20 -4.87 4.15 2.52
N LEU A 21 -4.86 5.47 2.67
CA LEU A 21 -5.58 6.37 1.76
C LEU A 21 -5.00 6.32 0.35
N ALA A 22 -3.68 6.31 0.21
CA ALA A 22 -3.02 6.26 -1.09
C ALA A 22 -3.38 5.00 -1.85
N ILE A 23 -3.38 3.85 -1.17
CA ILE A 23 -3.73 2.57 -1.78
C ILE A 23 -5.22 2.49 -2.09
N SER A 24 -6.06 2.88 -1.15
CA SER A 24 -7.53 2.82 -1.30
C SER A 24 -8.05 3.72 -2.41
N ASN A 25 -7.27 4.72 -2.78
CA ASN A 25 -7.65 5.65 -3.85
C ASN A 25 -7.54 5.02 -5.24
N ASN A 26 -6.93 3.86 -5.36
CA ASN A 26 -6.83 3.16 -6.64
C ASN A 26 -8.08 2.36 -6.90
N GLN A 27 -8.64 2.49 -8.10
CA GLN A 27 -9.77 1.67 -8.53
C GLN A 27 -9.31 0.21 -8.60
N GLY A 28 -10.13 -0.69 -8.08
CA GLY A 28 -9.82 -2.12 -8.10
C GLY A 28 -9.28 -2.66 -6.79
N VAL A 29 -8.93 -1.80 -5.85
CA VAL A 29 -8.50 -2.24 -4.51
C VAL A 29 -9.73 -2.68 -3.71
N VAL A 30 -9.70 -3.91 -3.22
CA VAL A 30 -10.78 -4.51 -2.46
C VAL A 30 -10.55 -4.35 -0.96
N ALA A 31 -9.32 -4.59 -0.51
CA ALA A 31 -8.97 -4.52 0.90
C ALA A 31 -7.48 -4.21 1.06
N CYS A 32 -7.14 -3.56 2.16
CA CYS A 32 -5.76 -3.23 2.50
C CYS A 32 -5.56 -3.46 3.99
N LYS A 33 -4.57 -4.26 4.34
CA LYS A 33 -4.21 -4.53 5.73
C LYS A 33 -2.76 -4.17 5.95
N ILE A 34 -2.51 -3.33 6.95
CA ILE A 34 -1.18 -2.82 7.25
C ILE A 34 -0.69 -3.39 8.56
N ASN A 35 0.50 -3.97 8.55
CA ASN A 35 1.18 -4.43 9.76
C ASN A 35 2.38 -3.53 10.02
N SER A 36 2.28 -2.67 11.03
CA SER A 36 3.32 -1.69 11.35
C SER A 36 4.56 -2.33 11.95
N GLU A 37 4.43 -3.47 12.61
CA GLU A 37 5.58 -4.15 13.21
C GLU A 37 6.50 -4.74 12.16
N SER A 38 5.94 -5.41 11.17
CA SER A 38 6.72 -5.99 10.07
C SER A 38 6.92 -5.00 8.91
N LYS A 39 6.26 -3.85 8.97
CA LYS A 39 6.29 -2.82 7.92
C LYS A 39 5.81 -3.35 6.58
N GLU A 40 4.81 -4.19 6.63
CA GLU A 40 4.22 -4.84 5.46
C GLU A 40 2.79 -4.38 5.24
N ILE A 41 2.43 -4.32 3.96
CA ILE A 41 1.07 -3.96 3.53
C ILE A 41 0.56 -5.11 2.68
N GLU A 42 -0.52 -5.74 3.12
CA GLU A 42 -1.21 -6.77 2.34
C GLU A 42 -2.36 -6.11 1.59
N VAL A 43 -2.36 -6.22 0.27
CA VAL A 43 -3.40 -5.62 -0.57
C VAL A 43 -4.11 -6.72 -1.33
N ILE A 44 -5.42 -6.70 -1.26
CA ILE A 44 -6.31 -7.53 -2.10
C ILE A 44 -6.87 -6.60 -3.17
N TYR A 45 -6.67 -6.95 -4.42
CA TYR A 45 -7.06 -6.07 -5.53
C TYR A 45 -7.40 -6.87 -6.77
N ASP A 46 -8.16 -6.24 -7.67
CA ASP A 46 -8.48 -6.78 -8.98
C ASP A 46 -7.41 -6.31 -9.96
N ASP A 47 -6.57 -7.22 -10.42
CA ASP A 47 -5.45 -6.89 -11.32
C ASP A 47 -5.90 -6.51 -12.73
N TYR A 48 -7.18 -6.60 -13.00
CA TYR A 48 -7.76 -6.05 -14.21
C TYR A 48 -7.75 -4.52 -14.20
N PHE A 49 -7.95 -3.91 -13.02
CA PHE A 49 -8.06 -2.46 -12.89
C PHE A 49 -6.79 -1.79 -12.39
N VAL A 50 -5.97 -2.49 -11.63
CA VAL A 50 -4.77 -1.92 -11.00
C VAL A 50 -3.66 -2.96 -10.96
N SER A 51 -2.43 -2.55 -11.20
CA SER A 51 -1.26 -3.42 -11.12
C SER A 51 -0.52 -3.21 -9.79
N LEU A 52 0.36 -4.15 -9.44
CA LEU A 52 1.23 -4.00 -8.29
C LEU A 52 2.11 -2.75 -8.43
N ASP A 53 2.61 -2.47 -9.64
CA ASP A 53 3.42 -1.29 -9.91
C ASP A 53 2.65 0.00 -9.63
N ASP A 54 1.36 0.04 -9.96
CA ASP A 54 0.50 1.19 -9.66
C ASP A 54 0.38 1.42 -8.16
N LEU A 55 0.26 0.35 -7.39
CA LEU A 55 0.16 0.42 -5.93
C LEU A 55 1.46 0.91 -5.32
N ILE A 56 2.59 0.41 -5.81
CA ILE A 56 3.91 0.83 -5.35
C ILE A 56 4.12 2.32 -5.66
N GLU A 57 3.77 2.76 -6.85
CA GLU A 57 3.86 4.16 -7.26
C GLU A 57 3.02 5.05 -6.36
N SER A 58 1.82 4.62 -6.01
CA SER A 58 0.93 5.38 -5.11
C SER A 58 1.56 5.59 -3.74
N ILE A 59 2.25 4.58 -3.23
CA ILE A 59 2.95 4.66 -1.94
C ILE A 59 4.13 5.63 -2.04
N GLU A 60 4.89 5.54 -3.12
CA GLU A 60 6.07 6.38 -3.33
C GLU A 60 5.71 7.85 -3.52
N GLU A 61 4.57 8.12 -4.17
CA GLU A 61 4.10 9.49 -4.39
C GLU A 61 3.80 10.25 -3.09
N VAL A 62 3.43 9.56 -2.04
CA VAL A 62 3.17 10.19 -0.73
C VAL A 62 4.41 10.20 0.16
N GLY A 63 5.59 9.89 -0.39
CA GLY A 63 6.87 10.08 0.28
C GLY A 63 7.43 8.86 1.00
N TYR A 64 6.89 7.65 0.74
CA TYR A 64 7.38 6.43 1.36
C TYR A 64 8.27 5.65 0.41
N THR A 65 9.17 4.85 0.97
CA THR A 65 10.12 4.05 0.21
C THR A 65 9.73 2.58 0.31
N VAL A 66 9.51 1.97 -0.85
CA VAL A 66 9.21 0.54 -0.96
C VAL A 66 10.52 -0.23 -1.11
N ILE A 67 10.62 -1.30 -0.35
CA ILE A 67 11.82 -2.15 -0.37
C ILE A 67 11.63 -3.31 -1.35
#